data_40cb4a7e942007eba63a6f9384e95e98
#
_entry.id   40cb4a7e942007eba63a6f9384e95e98
#
_cell.length_a   1.000
_cell.length_b   1.000
_cell.length_c   1.000
_cell.angle_alpha   90.00
_cell.angle_beta   90.00
_cell.angle_gamma   90.00
#
_symmetry.space_group_name_H-M   'P 1'
#
loop_
_entity.id
_entity.type
_entity.pdbx_description
1 polymer ?
#
loop_
_entity_poly.entity_id
_entity_poly.type
_entity_poly.pdbx_seq_one_letter_code
_entity_poly.pdbx_strand_id
1 'polypeptide(L)'
;PEGPVGPEGPVGPEGPVGPEGPVGPAGPAGPAGKSPFIGDGTGEFEKDYWYFYDDVPNKWVKGDYSSATVYAVQNEGLPSFTLHVKDKTTGTELTSILPTAALISSIEGVNINNGKITTGGTKELKLSYAQCKADFTFGMEDEKKEFKKNDLLITNSGVLNALINPVGPDFTDSKYQIYLMNSQNEANFVISKIEQNKTAKPLTRATEDKVNRGVYDLTVTLKDGLNLETALPADEAYAFCTKDAWNNEIISAYDVKIKPEAVTSATK
;
A
#
# COMPACT_ATOMS: atom_id res chain seq x y z
N PRO A 1 7.92 55.24 80.05
CA PRO A 1 6.93 54.30 79.59
C PRO A 1 7.49 53.50 78.44
N GLU A 2 7.63 52.22 78.66
CA GLU A 2 8.03 51.28 77.64
C GLU A 2 6.88 51.14 76.61
N GLY A 3 7.22 51.12 75.30
CA GLY A 3 6.25 50.91 74.23
C GLY A 3 5.77 49.45 74.18
N PRO A 4 4.62 49.20 73.56
CA PRO A 4 4.06 47.83 73.44
C PRO A 4 4.98 46.92 72.67
N VAL A 5 5.05 45.65 73.07
CA VAL A 5 5.77 44.58 72.36
C VAL A 5 5.16 44.40 70.93
N GLY A 6 6.03 44.30 69.90
CA GLY A 6 5.60 44.12 68.53
C GLY A 6 4.87 42.77 68.32
N PRO A 7 4.02 42.66 67.32
CA PRO A 7 3.28 41.47 67.05
C PRO A 7 4.21 40.29 66.67
N GLU A 8 3.81 39.10 67.04
CA GLU A 8 4.48 37.82 66.67
C GLU A 8 4.52 37.61 65.14
N GLY A 9 5.67 37.16 64.62
CA GLY A 9 5.84 36.93 63.18
C GLY A 9 4.95 35.82 62.69
N PRO A 10 4.61 35.78 61.37
CA PRO A 10 3.75 34.77 60.80
C PRO A 10 4.41 33.37 60.86
N VAL A 11 3.59 32.34 61.04
CA VAL A 11 4.02 30.95 61.02
C VAL A 11 4.61 30.61 59.64
N GLY A 12 5.74 29.90 59.57
CA GLY A 12 6.39 29.49 58.34
C GLY A 12 5.52 28.56 57.54
N PRO A 13 5.71 28.51 56.23
CA PRO A 13 4.95 27.62 55.36
C PRO A 13 5.21 26.13 55.68
N GLU A 14 4.17 25.32 55.52
CA GLU A 14 4.24 23.87 55.66
C GLU A 14 5.25 23.26 54.67
N GLY A 15 6.06 22.29 55.10
CA GLY A 15 7.05 21.64 54.28
C GLY A 15 6.42 20.81 53.14
N PRO A 16 7.14 20.61 52.04
CA PRO A 16 6.61 19.82 50.89
C PRO A 16 6.32 18.39 51.29
N VAL A 17 5.26 17.82 50.69
CA VAL A 17 4.90 16.40 50.84
C VAL A 17 6.05 15.53 50.35
N GLY A 18 6.43 14.51 51.08
CA GLY A 18 7.48 13.56 50.71
C GLY A 18 7.13 12.82 49.40
N PRO A 19 8.15 12.38 48.68
CA PRO A 19 7.94 11.61 47.42
C PRO A 19 7.19 10.31 47.69
N GLU A 20 6.36 9.91 46.73
CA GLU A 20 5.64 8.64 46.74
C GLU A 20 6.64 7.47 46.78
N GLY A 21 6.38 6.47 47.56
CA GLY A 21 7.23 5.28 47.67
C GLY A 21 7.32 4.48 46.33
N PRO A 22 8.41 3.75 46.10
CA PRO A 22 8.57 2.97 44.87
C PRO A 22 7.47 1.90 44.73
N VAL A 23 7.04 1.69 43.50
CA VAL A 23 6.09 0.60 43.17
C VAL A 23 6.72 -0.76 43.56
N GLY A 24 5.94 -1.60 44.23
CA GLY A 24 6.39 -2.93 44.61
C GLY A 24 6.82 -3.78 43.43
N PRO A 25 7.71 -4.77 43.58
CA PRO A 25 8.12 -5.64 42.50
C PRO A 25 6.93 -6.41 41.92
N ALA A 26 6.98 -6.66 40.59
CA ALA A 26 5.99 -7.49 39.93
C ALA A 26 5.96 -8.90 40.57
N GLY A 27 4.76 -9.46 40.72
CA GLY A 27 4.60 -10.81 41.22
C GLY A 27 5.30 -11.83 40.30
N PRO A 28 5.65 -13.02 40.83
CA PRO A 28 6.25 -14.07 40.03
C PRO A 28 5.32 -14.47 38.87
N ALA A 29 5.93 -14.82 37.72
CA ALA A 29 5.17 -15.37 36.59
C ALA A 29 4.37 -16.60 37.01
N GLY A 30 3.13 -16.72 36.57
CA GLY A 30 2.33 -17.90 36.81
C GLY A 30 2.98 -19.19 36.22
N PRO A 31 2.62 -20.36 36.70
CA PRO A 31 3.11 -21.60 36.14
C PRO A 31 2.79 -21.71 34.66
N ALA A 32 3.69 -22.30 33.87
CA ALA A 32 3.46 -22.53 32.46
C ALA A 32 2.21 -23.40 32.24
N GLY A 33 1.30 -22.95 31.39
CA GLY A 33 0.11 -23.71 31.02
C GLY A 33 0.48 -25.01 30.30
N LYS A 34 -0.36 -26.03 30.41
CA LYS A 34 -0.19 -27.29 29.69
C LYS A 34 -0.60 -27.09 28.22
N SER A 35 0.30 -27.43 27.30
CA SER A 35 0.05 -27.28 25.86
C SER A 35 -0.98 -28.29 25.36
N PRO A 36 -1.95 -27.91 24.53
CA PRO A 36 -2.83 -28.82 23.84
C PRO A 36 -2.05 -29.83 22.99
N PHE A 37 -2.60 -31.03 22.85
CA PHE A 37 -2.03 -32.06 21.99
C PHE A 37 -3.09 -32.82 21.22
N ILE A 38 -2.68 -33.62 20.24
CA ILE A 38 -3.56 -34.48 19.46
C ILE A 38 -3.41 -35.90 20.00
N GLY A 39 -4.54 -36.53 20.34
CA GLY A 39 -4.56 -37.92 20.81
C GLY A 39 -4.02 -38.88 19.76
N ASP A 40 -3.26 -39.86 20.20
CA ASP A 40 -2.61 -40.89 19.37
C ASP A 40 -3.38 -42.21 19.32
N GLY A 41 -4.50 -42.31 20.07
CA GLY A 41 -5.32 -43.50 20.22
C GLY A 41 -4.88 -44.41 21.37
N THR A 42 -3.98 -43.93 22.24
CA THR A 42 -3.53 -44.68 23.41
C THR A 42 -4.26 -44.24 24.68
N GLY A 43 -4.60 -45.21 25.54
CA GLY A 43 -5.28 -44.96 26.81
C GLY A 43 -6.68 -44.35 26.63
N GLU A 44 -6.91 -43.21 27.29
CA GLU A 44 -8.17 -42.47 27.22
C GLU A 44 -8.25 -41.45 26.09
N PHE A 45 -7.15 -41.29 25.32
CA PHE A 45 -7.04 -40.28 24.28
C PHE A 45 -7.43 -40.86 22.92
N GLU A 46 -8.58 -40.49 22.41
CA GLU A 46 -8.99 -40.86 21.06
C GLU A 46 -8.06 -40.34 20.01
N LYS A 47 -7.74 -41.18 19.03
CA LYS A 47 -6.86 -40.82 17.93
C LYS A 47 -7.43 -39.67 17.11
N ASP A 48 -6.53 -38.76 16.74
CA ASP A 48 -6.83 -37.63 15.88
C ASP A 48 -7.74 -36.53 16.46
N TYR A 49 -8.02 -36.56 17.78
CA TYR A 49 -8.72 -35.47 18.43
C TYR A 49 -7.80 -34.57 19.23
N TRP A 50 -8.15 -33.28 19.28
CA TRP A 50 -7.46 -32.32 20.15
C TRP A 50 -7.87 -32.52 21.60
N TYR A 51 -6.90 -32.40 22.50
CA TYR A 51 -7.08 -32.39 23.93
C TYR A 51 -6.56 -31.10 24.53
N PHE A 52 -7.38 -30.47 25.32
CA PHE A 52 -7.09 -29.26 26.06
C PHE A 52 -7.08 -29.57 27.53
N TYR A 53 -6.14 -28.96 28.27
CA TYR A 53 -6.14 -29.15 29.71
C TYR A 53 -7.12 -28.18 30.35
N ASP A 54 -8.03 -28.73 31.16
CA ASP A 54 -8.96 -27.96 31.98
C ASP A 54 -8.47 -28.01 33.43
N ASP A 55 -8.11 -26.83 33.97
CA ASP A 55 -7.60 -26.70 35.33
C ASP A 55 -8.70 -27.01 36.36
N VAL A 56 -9.97 -26.94 35.96
CA VAL A 56 -11.12 -27.34 36.78
C VAL A 56 -12.02 -28.24 35.93
N PRO A 57 -11.88 -29.55 35.99
CA PRO A 57 -11.50 -30.47 37.07
C PRO A 57 -10.06 -31.03 37.06
N ASN A 58 -9.08 -30.30 36.54
CA ASN A 58 -7.66 -30.69 36.52
C ASN A 58 -7.41 -31.98 35.70
N LYS A 59 -7.92 -31.97 34.46
CA LYS A 59 -7.82 -33.10 33.53
C LYS A 59 -7.76 -32.64 32.07
N TRP A 60 -7.32 -33.56 31.21
CA TRP A 60 -7.43 -33.38 29.78
C TRP A 60 -8.87 -33.60 29.33
N VAL A 61 -9.40 -32.64 28.55
CA VAL A 61 -10.73 -32.66 27.97
C VAL A 61 -10.58 -32.76 26.45
N LYS A 62 -11.31 -33.72 25.88
CA LYS A 62 -11.41 -33.88 24.45
C LYS A 62 -12.14 -32.68 23.85
N GLY A 63 -11.55 -32.07 22.84
CA GLY A 63 -12.19 -31.02 22.07
C GLY A 63 -13.24 -31.55 21.11
N ASP A 64 -14.15 -30.70 20.70
CA ASP A 64 -15.21 -31.02 19.75
C ASP A 64 -14.71 -31.29 18.32
N TYR A 65 -13.44 -30.97 18.05
CA TYR A 65 -12.83 -31.05 16.72
C TYR A 65 -11.76 -32.12 16.67
N SER A 66 -11.82 -32.98 15.65
CA SER A 66 -10.72 -33.88 15.32
C SER A 66 -9.53 -33.12 14.73
N SER A 67 -8.34 -33.75 14.76
CA SER A 67 -7.21 -33.22 14.01
C SER A 67 -7.56 -33.20 12.53
N ALA A 68 -7.12 -32.13 11.88
CA ALA A 68 -7.40 -31.95 10.46
C ALA A 68 -6.18 -32.37 9.61
N THR A 69 -6.43 -32.83 8.40
CA THR A 69 -5.41 -32.85 7.38
C THR A 69 -5.28 -31.42 6.84
N VAL A 70 -4.09 -30.84 6.99
CA VAL A 70 -3.81 -29.49 6.50
C VAL A 70 -2.85 -29.60 5.34
N TYR A 71 -3.20 -29.01 4.21
CA TYR A 71 -2.33 -28.88 3.06
C TYR A 71 -2.62 -27.58 2.33
N ALA A 72 -1.65 -27.11 1.56
CA ALA A 72 -1.76 -25.90 0.77
C ALA A 72 -1.56 -26.22 -0.71
N VAL A 73 -2.40 -25.64 -1.55
CA VAL A 73 -2.32 -25.76 -3.00
C VAL A 73 -2.05 -24.39 -3.59
N GLN A 74 -1.00 -24.28 -4.40
CA GLN A 74 -0.72 -23.04 -5.11
C GLN A 74 -1.83 -22.76 -6.12
N ASN A 75 -2.39 -21.56 -6.09
CA ASN A 75 -3.38 -21.13 -7.04
C ASN A 75 -2.72 -20.76 -8.37
N GLU A 76 -3.08 -21.45 -9.44
CA GLU A 76 -2.54 -21.19 -10.76
C GLU A 76 -2.87 -19.75 -11.18
N GLY A 77 -1.86 -19.04 -11.65
CA GLY A 77 -2.02 -17.67 -12.10
C GLY A 77 -2.20 -16.61 -11.01
N LEU A 78 -2.25 -16.98 -9.72
CA LEU A 78 -2.36 -16.02 -8.60
C LEU A 78 -1.20 -16.19 -7.62
N PRO A 79 -0.69 -15.10 -7.01
CA PRO A 79 0.34 -15.17 -5.99
C PRO A 79 -0.30 -15.54 -4.63
N SER A 80 -0.88 -16.73 -4.57
CA SER A 80 -1.58 -17.21 -3.37
C SER A 80 -1.57 -18.73 -3.30
N PHE A 81 -1.77 -19.23 -2.08
CA PHE A 81 -2.11 -20.61 -1.81
C PHE A 81 -3.51 -20.70 -1.24
N THR A 82 -4.24 -21.73 -1.61
CA THR A 82 -5.43 -22.13 -0.88
C THR A 82 -5.00 -23.09 0.21
N LEU A 83 -5.22 -22.70 1.47
CA LEU A 83 -5.07 -23.57 2.62
C LEU A 83 -6.34 -24.42 2.76
N HIS A 84 -6.17 -25.72 2.75
CA HIS A 84 -7.21 -26.69 2.95
C HIS A 84 -7.08 -27.31 4.35
N VAL A 85 -8.14 -27.26 5.13
CA VAL A 85 -8.23 -27.85 6.47
C VAL A 85 -9.36 -28.86 6.43
N LYS A 86 -9.03 -30.15 6.32
CA LYS A 86 -10.01 -31.23 6.22
C LYS A 86 -10.10 -31.99 7.53
N ASP A 87 -11.28 -31.98 8.13
CA ASP A 87 -11.60 -32.80 9.29
C ASP A 87 -11.54 -34.28 8.92
N LYS A 88 -10.77 -35.08 9.65
CA LYS A 88 -10.59 -36.49 9.34
C LYS A 88 -11.78 -37.34 9.69
N THR A 89 -12.59 -36.91 10.63
CA THR A 89 -13.76 -37.67 11.13
C THR A 89 -14.99 -37.40 10.29
N THR A 90 -15.30 -36.13 10.04
CA THR A 90 -16.49 -35.71 9.29
C THR A 90 -16.23 -35.61 7.79
N GLY A 91 -14.99 -35.49 7.39
CA GLY A 91 -14.60 -35.21 6.01
C GLY A 91 -14.90 -33.77 5.54
N THR A 92 -15.44 -32.95 6.47
CA THR A 92 -15.70 -31.52 6.17
C THR A 92 -14.41 -30.79 5.87
N GLU A 93 -14.42 -29.98 4.82
CA GLU A 93 -13.27 -29.20 4.37
C GLU A 93 -13.56 -27.72 4.48
N LEU A 94 -12.67 -26.99 5.14
CA LEU A 94 -12.63 -25.54 5.17
C LEU A 94 -11.47 -25.06 4.31
N THR A 95 -11.68 -24.00 3.56
CA THR A 95 -10.63 -23.42 2.73
C THR A 95 -10.41 -21.95 3.09
N SER A 96 -9.17 -21.50 3.02
CA SER A 96 -8.80 -20.10 3.19
C SER A 96 -7.71 -19.74 2.19
N ILE A 97 -7.85 -18.59 1.54
CA ILE A 97 -6.83 -18.10 0.60
C ILE A 97 -5.77 -17.33 1.38
N LEU A 98 -4.52 -17.78 1.24
CA LEU A 98 -3.34 -17.15 1.82
C LEU A 98 -2.57 -16.43 0.71
N PRO A 99 -2.58 -15.11 0.67
CA PRO A 99 -1.80 -14.35 -0.31
C PRO A 99 -0.30 -14.49 -0.01
N THR A 100 0.51 -14.70 -1.06
CA THR A 100 1.99 -14.77 -0.96
C THR A 100 2.66 -13.47 -1.37
N ALA A 101 1.90 -12.54 -1.94
CA ALA A 101 2.36 -11.21 -2.28
C ALA A 101 1.66 -10.16 -1.41
N ALA A 102 2.35 -9.05 -1.19
CA ALA A 102 1.79 -7.93 -0.46
C ALA A 102 0.60 -7.33 -1.22
N LEU A 103 -0.55 -7.24 -0.56
CA LEU A 103 -1.68 -6.47 -1.08
C LEU A 103 -1.37 -4.99 -0.98
N ILE A 104 -1.70 -4.22 -2.01
CA ILE A 104 -1.59 -2.77 -1.93
C ILE A 104 -2.65 -2.27 -0.95
N SER A 105 -2.22 -1.52 0.06
CA SER A 105 -3.11 -0.93 1.07
C SER A 105 -3.31 0.56 0.88
N SER A 106 -2.34 1.24 0.26
CA SER A 106 -2.45 2.66 -0.09
C SER A 106 -1.55 3.03 -1.25
N ILE A 107 -1.99 4.04 -1.99
CA ILE A 107 -1.19 4.76 -2.99
C ILE A 107 -1.38 6.26 -2.76
N GLU A 108 -0.30 7.01 -2.78
CA GLU A 108 -0.29 8.46 -2.63
C GLU A 108 0.71 9.06 -3.62
N GLY A 109 0.30 10.08 -4.36
CA GLY A 109 1.23 10.89 -5.14
C GLY A 109 2.20 11.66 -4.21
N VAL A 110 3.47 11.75 -4.58
CA VAL A 110 4.48 12.46 -3.80
C VAL A 110 5.33 13.35 -4.69
N ASN A 111 5.85 14.42 -4.12
CA ASN A 111 6.90 15.23 -4.74
C ASN A 111 8.25 14.87 -4.11
N ILE A 112 9.30 14.79 -4.93
CA ILE A 112 10.66 14.50 -4.48
C ILE A 112 11.56 15.69 -4.81
N ASN A 113 12.12 16.31 -3.77
CA ASN A 113 13.08 17.42 -3.91
C ASN A 113 14.37 17.05 -3.18
N ASN A 114 15.48 16.93 -3.92
CA ASN A 114 16.77 16.51 -3.36
C ASN A 114 16.69 15.25 -2.50
N GLY A 115 15.90 14.28 -2.96
CA GLY A 115 15.65 13.02 -2.25
C GLY A 115 14.60 13.10 -1.12
N LYS A 116 14.19 14.30 -0.72
CA LYS A 116 13.17 14.48 0.32
C LYS A 116 11.77 14.28 -0.28
N ILE A 117 11.02 13.36 0.30
CA ILE A 117 9.63 13.08 -0.05
C ILE A 117 8.73 14.11 0.64
N THR A 118 7.78 14.65 -0.10
CA THR A 118 6.70 15.50 0.42
C THR A 118 5.37 14.89 -0.01
N THR A 119 4.55 14.52 0.97
CA THR A 119 3.18 14.08 0.78
C THR A 119 2.26 15.30 0.78
N GLY A 120 1.08 15.16 0.20
CA GLY A 120 0.12 16.26 0.07
C GLY A 120 0.51 17.29 -1.01
N GLY A 121 -0.40 18.24 -1.25
CA GLY A 121 -0.28 19.24 -2.31
C GLY A 121 -0.42 18.65 -3.72
N THR A 122 -0.55 19.53 -4.70
CA THR A 122 -0.73 19.14 -6.11
C THR A 122 0.56 18.60 -6.71
N LYS A 123 0.48 17.51 -7.47
CA LYS A 123 1.54 16.95 -8.29
C LYS A 123 1.32 17.40 -9.72
N GLU A 124 2.19 18.22 -10.24
CA GLU A 124 2.05 18.78 -11.59
C GLU A 124 3.00 18.10 -12.59
N LEU A 125 2.47 17.77 -13.75
CA LEU A 125 3.22 17.24 -14.87
C LEU A 125 2.86 18.00 -16.14
N LYS A 126 3.86 18.45 -16.89
CA LYS A 126 3.69 19.04 -18.21
C LYS A 126 4.04 18.00 -19.27
N LEU A 127 3.14 17.81 -20.24
CA LEU A 127 3.34 16.92 -21.37
C LEU A 127 3.17 17.73 -22.67
N SER A 128 4.16 17.67 -23.55
CA SER A 128 4.06 18.28 -24.87
C SER A 128 3.60 17.24 -25.89
N TYR A 129 2.74 17.64 -26.83
CA TYR A 129 2.28 16.75 -27.90
C TYR A 129 2.18 17.48 -29.23
N ALA A 130 2.26 16.72 -30.32
CA ALA A 130 1.96 17.21 -31.66
C ALA A 130 0.86 16.37 -32.29
N GLN A 131 0.00 17.04 -33.07
CA GLN A 131 -1.08 16.38 -33.79
C GLN A 131 -1.05 16.70 -35.28
N CYS A 132 -1.65 15.85 -36.08
CA CYS A 132 -1.84 16.07 -37.52
C CYS A 132 -2.66 17.32 -37.78
N LYS A 133 -2.19 18.21 -38.65
CA LYS A 133 -2.95 19.36 -39.12
C LYS A 133 -3.85 19.04 -40.31
N ALA A 134 -3.56 17.99 -41.06
CA ALA A 134 -4.29 17.50 -42.22
C ALA A 134 -4.06 16.01 -42.39
N ASP A 135 -4.90 15.36 -43.17
CA ASP A 135 -4.70 13.97 -43.57
C ASP A 135 -3.44 13.83 -44.40
N PHE A 136 -2.62 12.82 -44.09
CA PHE A 136 -1.46 12.47 -44.92
C PHE A 136 -1.11 11.00 -44.78
N THR A 137 -0.36 10.50 -45.75
CA THR A 137 0.15 9.13 -45.76
C THR A 137 1.68 9.17 -45.72
N PHE A 138 2.26 8.38 -44.84
CA PHE A 138 3.71 8.29 -44.69
C PHE A 138 4.16 6.81 -44.86
N GLY A 139 5.31 6.61 -45.49
CA GLY A 139 5.91 5.29 -45.68
C GLY A 139 6.11 4.92 -47.15
N MET A 140 6.85 3.82 -47.39
CA MET A 140 7.04 3.22 -48.73
C MET A 140 5.88 2.30 -49.07
N GLU A 141 5.81 1.85 -50.32
CA GLU A 141 4.62 1.17 -50.90
C GLU A 141 4.05 0.03 -50.04
N ASP A 142 4.90 -0.74 -49.38
CA ASP A 142 4.51 -1.92 -48.58
C ASP A 142 4.24 -1.61 -47.07
N GLU A 143 4.59 -0.39 -46.60
CA GLU A 143 4.46 0.00 -45.20
C GLU A 143 3.81 1.39 -45.05
N LYS A 144 2.81 1.69 -45.84
CA LYS A 144 2.10 2.97 -45.74
C LYS A 144 1.27 3.08 -44.47
N LYS A 145 1.51 4.12 -43.68
CA LYS A 145 0.70 4.50 -42.53
C LYS A 145 -0.09 5.76 -42.85
N GLU A 146 -1.40 5.66 -42.75
CA GLU A 146 -2.30 6.80 -42.90
C GLU A 146 -2.47 7.51 -41.57
N PHE A 147 -2.45 8.83 -41.61
CA PHE A 147 -2.73 9.70 -40.49
C PHE A 147 -3.88 10.64 -40.86
N LYS A 148 -4.81 10.81 -39.97
CA LYS A 148 -5.95 11.70 -40.13
C LYS A 148 -5.68 13.03 -39.41
N LYS A 149 -6.36 14.07 -39.82
CA LYS A 149 -6.36 15.35 -39.09
C LYS A 149 -6.72 15.10 -37.63
N ASN A 150 -6.00 15.73 -36.72
CA ASN A 150 -6.12 15.62 -35.27
C ASN A 150 -5.57 14.32 -34.66
N ASP A 151 -5.07 13.37 -35.45
CA ASP A 151 -4.39 12.20 -34.87
C ASP A 151 -3.14 12.63 -34.11
N LEU A 152 -2.90 11.99 -32.95
CA LEU A 152 -1.69 12.19 -32.16
C LEU A 152 -0.48 11.62 -32.90
N LEU A 153 0.50 12.49 -33.17
CA LEU A 153 1.76 12.12 -33.86
C LEU A 153 2.88 11.79 -32.90
N ILE A 154 3.10 12.71 -31.96
CA ILE A 154 4.22 12.67 -31.03
C ILE A 154 3.74 13.17 -29.69
N THR A 155 4.20 12.51 -28.64
CA THR A 155 4.09 12.97 -27.27
C THR A 155 5.43 12.80 -26.56
N ASN A 156 5.78 13.71 -25.66
CA ASN A 156 6.83 13.43 -24.70
C ASN A 156 6.26 12.63 -23.52
N SER A 157 7.18 12.06 -22.75
CA SER A 157 6.84 11.47 -21.46
C SER A 157 7.27 12.39 -20.33
N GLY A 158 6.64 12.23 -19.20
CA GLY A 158 7.05 12.87 -17.95
C GLY A 158 6.96 11.88 -16.81
N VAL A 159 7.53 12.22 -15.65
CA VAL A 159 7.59 11.35 -14.50
C VAL A 159 6.80 11.94 -13.36
N LEU A 160 5.88 11.15 -12.84
CA LEU A 160 5.21 11.37 -11.56
C LEU A 160 5.75 10.37 -10.53
N ASN A 161 5.72 10.73 -9.27
CA ASN A 161 6.16 9.86 -8.21
C ASN A 161 4.98 9.43 -7.33
N ALA A 162 4.97 8.17 -6.95
CA ALA A 162 3.97 7.63 -6.02
C ALA A 162 4.63 6.84 -4.90
N LEU A 163 4.09 6.99 -3.70
CA LEU A 163 4.39 6.17 -2.53
C LEU A 163 3.31 5.10 -2.41
N ILE A 164 3.75 3.84 -2.38
CA ILE A 164 2.87 2.67 -2.34
C ILE A 164 3.21 1.84 -1.11
N ASN A 165 2.19 1.44 -0.37
CA ASN A 165 2.32 0.59 0.81
C ASN A 165 1.46 -0.69 0.67
N PRO A 166 1.93 -1.82 1.25
CA PRO A 166 3.28 -2.04 1.76
C PRO A 166 4.33 -2.05 0.64
N VAL A 167 5.59 -1.96 1.02
CA VAL A 167 6.70 -2.10 0.09
C VAL A 167 6.73 -3.53 -0.46
N GLY A 168 6.81 -3.69 -1.77
CA GLY A 168 7.08 -4.97 -2.39
C GLY A 168 6.19 -5.45 -3.52
N PRO A 169 5.09 -4.76 -3.97
CA PRO A 169 4.43 -5.16 -5.19
C PRO A 169 5.41 -5.17 -6.36
N ASP A 170 5.37 -6.22 -7.13
CA ASP A 170 6.15 -6.34 -8.37
C ASP A 170 5.29 -5.91 -9.55
N PHE A 171 5.47 -4.68 -10.00
CA PHE A 171 4.74 -4.12 -11.13
C PHE A 171 5.23 -4.61 -12.50
N THR A 172 6.23 -5.48 -12.55
CA THR A 172 6.56 -6.23 -13.78
C THR A 172 5.58 -7.37 -13.99
N ASP A 173 4.90 -7.82 -12.92
CA ASP A 173 3.80 -8.78 -13.02
C ASP A 173 2.52 -8.05 -13.45
N SER A 174 1.93 -8.47 -14.57
CA SER A 174 0.69 -7.91 -15.14
C SER A 174 -0.53 -7.96 -14.20
N LYS A 175 -0.43 -8.69 -13.09
CA LYS A 175 -1.46 -8.76 -12.05
C LYS A 175 -1.55 -7.50 -11.18
N TYR A 176 -0.51 -6.68 -11.19
CA TYR A 176 -0.50 -5.39 -10.53
C TYR A 176 -0.55 -4.29 -11.57
N GLN A 177 -1.50 -3.41 -11.45
CA GLN A 177 -1.69 -2.30 -12.37
C GLN A 177 -1.70 -0.98 -11.62
N ILE A 178 -1.09 0.04 -12.20
CA ILE A 178 -1.26 1.43 -11.79
C ILE A 178 -1.73 2.20 -13.01
N TYR A 179 -2.78 2.98 -12.85
CA TYR A 179 -3.30 3.85 -13.89
C TYR A 179 -3.77 5.18 -13.31
N LEU A 180 -3.99 6.15 -14.17
CA LEU A 180 -4.53 7.45 -13.83
C LEU A 180 -5.99 7.50 -14.26
N MET A 181 -6.84 8.09 -13.43
CA MET A 181 -8.24 8.34 -13.77
C MET A 181 -8.69 9.72 -13.28
N ASN A 182 -9.55 10.35 -14.05
CA ASN A 182 -10.28 11.55 -13.63
C ASN A 182 -11.59 11.18 -12.92
N SER A 183 -12.37 12.18 -12.53
CA SER A 183 -13.66 11.98 -11.85
C SER A 183 -14.72 11.30 -12.71
N GLN A 184 -14.56 11.27 -14.04
CA GLN A 184 -15.42 10.58 -15.00
C GLN A 184 -14.92 9.19 -15.40
N ASN A 185 -13.85 8.69 -14.79
CA ASN A 185 -13.17 7.44 -15.15
C ASN A 185 -12.55 7.45 -16.56
N GLU A 186 -12.24 8.63 -17.09
CA GLU A 186 -11.57 8.76 -18.37
C GLU A 186 -10.04 8.69 -18.19
N ALA A 187 -9.40 7.94 -19.05
CA ALA A 187 -7.95 7.78 -19.07
C ALA A 187 -7.38 8.23 -20.43
N ASN A 188 -7.09 9.52 -20.53
CA ASN A 188 -6.36 10.08 -21.68
C ASN A 188 -4.85 9.90 -21.56
N PHE A 189 -4.38 9.52 -20.37
CA PHE A 189 -2.98 9.31 -20.05
C PHE A 189 -2.74 7.86 -19.63
N VAL A 190 -1.58 7.34 -19.96
CA VAL A 190 -1.16 5.99 -19.59
C VAL A 190 0.16 6.05 -18.84
N ILE A 191 0.33 5.14 -17.89
CA ILE A 191 1.60 4.89 -17.23
C ILE A 191 2.31 3.83 -18.06
N SER A 192 3.31 4.25 -18.84
CA SER A 192 4.02 3.38 -19.78
C SER A 192 5.18 2.62 -19.13
N LYS A 193 5.67 3.08 -17.96
CA LYS A 193 6.76 2.45 -17.23
C LYS A 193 6.64 2.73 -15.74
N ILE A 194 6.94 1.73 -14.94
CA ILE A 194 6.97 1.81 -13.48
C ILE A 194 8.33 1.31 -13.02
N GLU A 195 9.06 2.14 -12.29
CA GLU A 195 10.38 1.79 -11.75
C GLU A 195 10.48 2.21 -10.30
N GLN A 196 11.19 1.42 -9.50
CA GLN A 196 11.47 1.83 -8.12
C GLN A 196 12.38 3.06 -8.11
N ASN A 197 11.97 4.12 -7.40
CA ASN A 197 12.79 5.32 -7.25
C ASN A 197 14.04 5.01 -6.43
N LYS A 198 15.21 5.44 -6.94
CA LYS A 198 16.52 5.15 -6.33
C LYS A 198 17.07 6.31 -5.50
N THR A 199 16.38 7.45 -5.45
CA THR A 199 16.87 8.68 -4.82
C THR A 199 16.04 9.13 -3.63
N ALA A 200 14.80 8.66 -3.51
CA ALA A 200 13.90 9.01 -2.43
C ALA A 200 14.41 8.49 -1.09
N LYS A 201 14.53 9.37 -0.12
CA LYS A 201 14.99 9.05 1.24
C LYS A 201 13.82 8.61 2.13
N PRO A 202 14.05 7.83 3.20
CA PRO A 202 13.00 7.46 4.13
C PRO A 202 12.31 8.68 4.76
N LEU A 203 11.01 8.56 5.03
CA LEU A 203 10.21 9.59 5.71
C LEU A 203 10.58 9.76 7.20
N THR A 204 11.26 8.77 7.78
CA THR A 204 11.69 8.77 9.18
C THR A 204 13.19 8.99 9.29
N ARG A 205 13.67 9.41 10.47
CA ARG A 205 15.10 9.64 10.80
C ARG A 205 16.03 8.40 10.70
N ALA A 206 15.58 7.32 10.08
CA ALA A 206 16.43 6.17 9.82
C ALA A 206 17.53 6.58 8.84
N THR A 207 18.77 6.40 9.23
CA THR A 207 20.04 6.62 8.51
C THR A 207 19.92 7.14 7.07
N GLU A 208 20.49 8.31 6.85
CA GLU A 208 20.40 9.12 5.61
C GLU A 208 20.76 8.40 4.29
N ASP A 209 21.35 7.22 4.35
CA ASP A 209 21.84 6.47 3.19
C ASP A 209 20.85 5.40 2.65
N LYS A 210 19.68 5.25 3.27
CA LYS A 210 18.69 4.26 2.80
C LYS A 210 17.70 4.89 1.82
N VAL A 211 17.45 4.19 0.73
CA VAL A 211 16.38 4.53 -0.24
C VAL A 211 15.02 4.07 0.30
N ASN A 212 13.99 4.88 0.11
CA ASN A 212 12.62 4.48 0.41
C ASN A 212 12.10 3.54 -0.69
N ARG A 213 12.01 2.25 -0.38
CA ARG A 213 11.62 1.22 -1.33
C ARG A 213 10.13 1.26 -1.74
N GLY A 214 9.31 2.04 -1.06
CA GLY A 214 7.89 2.21 -1.40
C GLY A 214 7.63 3.30 -2.43
N VAL A 215 8.65 4.04 -2.88
CA VAL A 215 8.50 5.10 -3.87
C VAL A 215 8.83 4.59 -5.26
N TYR A 216 7.94 4.90 -6.20
CA TYR A 216 8.05 4.51 -7.60
C TYR A 216 8.01 5.73 -8.51
N ASP A 217 8.79 5.66 -9.59
CA ASP A 217 8.78 6.58 -10.72
C ASP A 217 7.80 6.04 -11.77
N LEU A 218 6.80 6.83 -12.08
CA LEU A 218 5.74 6.50 -13.02
C LEU A 218 5.91 7.34 -14.27
N THR A 219 6.36 6.72 -15.35
CA THR A 219 6.47 7.41 -16.65
C THR A 219 5.10 7.53 -17.27
N VAL A 220 4.63 8.75 -17.48
CA VAL A 220 3.31 9.08 -18.02
C VAL A 220 3.42 9.59 -19.43
N THR A 221 2.56 9.12 -20.31
CA THR A 221 2.40 9.56 -21.68
C THR A 221 0.93 9.75 -22.02
N LEU A 222 0.63 10.44 -23.12
CA LEU A 222 -0.69 10.40 -23.72
C LEU A 222 -0.99 8.99 -24.26
N LYS A 223 -2.25 8.60 -24.20
CA LYS A 223 -2.71 7.32 -24.75
C LYS A 223 -2.50 7.30 -26.27
N ASP A 224 -2.00 6.18 -26.78
CA ASP A 224 -1.84 5.99 -28.22
C ASP A 224 -3.21 5.96 -28.96
N GLY A 225 -3.20 6.43 -30.20
CA GLY A 225 -4.38 6.42 -31.05
C GLY A 225 -5.45 7.46 -30.69
N LEU A 226 -5.14 8.44 -29.81
CA LEU A 226 -6.04 9.55 -29.55
C LEU A 226 -6.21 10.41 -30.80
N ASN A 227 -7.47 10.71 -31.12
CA ASN A 227 -7.82 11.79 -32.07
C ASN A 227 -8.24 13.00 -31.25
N LEU A 228 -7.47 14.09 -31.38
CA LEU A 228 -7.62 15.28 -30.56
C LEU A 228 -8.44 16.35 -31.31
N GLU A 229 -9.73 16.10 -31.51
CA GLU A 229 -10.63 17.07 -32.12
C GLU A 229 -10.75 18.36 -31.28
N THR A 230 -10.61 18.23 -29.97
CA THR A 230 -10.55 19.34 -29.02
C THR A 230 -9.27 19.26 -28.19
N ALA A 231 -8.79 20.41 -27.71
CA ALA A 231 -7.66 20.43 -26.80
C ALA A 231 -8.00 19.65 -25.51
N LEU A 232 -7.01 18.90 -24.99
CA LEU A 232 -7.15 18.22 -23.72
C LEU A 232 -7.31 19.24 -22.58
N PRO A 233 -8.18 18.98 -21.59
CA PRO A 233 -8.36 19.87 -20.46
C PRO A 233 -7.02 20.06 -19.69
N ALA A 234 -6.63 21.32 -19.44
CA ALA A 234 -5.38 21.63 -18.74
C ALA A 234 -5.48 21.60 -17.21
N ASP A 235 -6.69 21.68 -16.67
CA ASP A 235 -6.93 21.83 -15.22
C ASP A 235 -7.66 20.64 -14.60
N GLU A 236 -7.76 19.55 -15.31
CA GLU A 236 -8.39 18.35 -14.81
C GLU A 236 -7.52 17.67 -13.74
N ALA A 237 -8.17 17.21 -12.67
CA ALA A 237 -7.51 16.50 -11.59
C ALA A 237 -7.62 14.99 -11.79
N TYR A 238 -6.51 14.31 -11.63
CA TYR A 238 -6.39 12.85 -11.71
C TYR A 238 -6.03 12.27 -10.35
N ALA A 239 -6.44 11.03 -10.14
CA ALA A 239 -5.98 10.18 -9.06
C ALA A 239 -5.14 9.04 -9.60
N PHE A 240 -4.20 8.55 -8.81
CA PHE A 240 -3.60 7.24 -9.03
C PHE A 240 -4.56 6.16 -8.57
N CYS A 241 -4.75 5.16 -9.41
CA CYS A 241 -5.50 3.97 -9.08
C CYS A 241 -4.60 2.77 -9.20
N THR A 242 -4.68 1.88 -8.23
CA THR A 242 -4.01 0.58 -8.31
C THR A 242 -5.02 -0.53 -8.35
N LYS A 243 -4.68 -1.59 -9.04
CA LYS A 243 -5.42 -2.83 -9.05
C LYS A 243 -4.46 -3.97 -8.75
N ASP A 244 -4.78 -4.77 -7.75
CA ASP A 244 -3.95 -5.91 -7.36
C ASP A 244 -4.43 -7.21 -8.02
N ALA A 245 -3.71 -8.32 -7.74
CA ALA A 245 -4.00 -9.62 -8.30
C ALA A 245 -5.38 -10.19 -7.91
N TRP A 246 -6.05 -9.62 -6.93
CA TRP A 246 -7.40 -9.99 -6.49
C TRP A 246 -8.47 -9.01 -6.96
N ASN A 247 -8.12 -8.09 -7.87
CA ASN A 247 -8.98 -7.02 -8.36
C ASN A 247 -9.40 -6.00 -7.28
N ASN A 248 -8.67 -5.92 -6.16
CA ASN A 248 -8.90 -4.83 -5.22
C ASN A 248 -8.37 -3.53 -5.83
N GLU A 249 -9.18 -2.51 -5.80
CA GLU A 249 -8.84 -1.18 -6.30
C GLU A 249 -8.62 -0.22 -5.13
N ILE A 250 -7.51 0.51 -5.18
CA ILE A 250 -7.17 1.57 -4.24
C ILE A 250 -6.95 2.84 -5.04
N ILE A 251 -7.60 3.91 -4.62
CA ILE A 251 -7.60 5.21 -5.29
C ILE A 251 -6.97 6.24 -4.36
N SER A 252 -6.02 7.03 -4.90
CA SER A 252 -5.42 8.15 -4.18
C SER A 252 -6.35 9.36 -4.14
N ALA A 253 -5.88 10.45 -3.52
CA ALA A 253 -6.52 11.76 -3.69
C ALA A 253 -6.44 12.20 -5.17
N TYR A 254 -7.41 13.02 -5.60
CA TYR A 254 -7.43 13.67 -6.93
C TYR A 254 -6.56 14.93 -6.89
N ASP A 255 -5.26 14.76 -6.78
CA ASP A 255 -4.29 15.85 -6.62
C ASP A 255 -3.18 15.88 -7.70
N VAL A 256 -3.30 15.02 -8.71
CA VAL A 256 -2.42 15.02 -9.88
C VAL A 256 -3.01 15.92 -10.95
N LYS A 257 -2.23 16.88 -11.42
CA LYS A 257 -2.58 17.75 -12.55
C LYS A 257 -1.62 17.51 -13.70
N ILE A 258 -2.15 17.11 -14.85
CA ILE A 258 -1.40 16.94 -16.07
C ILE A 258 -1.79 18.08 -17.01
N LYS A 259 -0.78 18.85 -17.45
CA LYS A 259 -0.96 19.99 -18.34
C LYS A 259 -0.43 19.61 -19.73
N PRO A 260 -1.31 19.14 -20.64
CA PRO A 260 -0.91 18.87 -22.01
C PRO A 260 -0.76 20.18 -22.78
N GLU A 261 0.38 20.31 -23.46
CA GLU A 261 0.69 21.50 -24.27
C GLU A 261 0.92 21.09 -25.72
N ALA A 262 0.09 21.57 -26.65
CA ALA A 262 0.33 21.35 -28.06
C ALA A 262 1.61 22.07 -28.53
N VAL A 263 2.52 21.35 -29.15
CA VAL A 263 3.70 21.95 -29.78
C VAL A 263 3.25 22.67 -31.05
N THR A 264 3.28 23.99 -31.01
CA THR A 264 3.15 24.78 -32.23
C THR A 264 4.44 24.63 -33.02
N SER A 265 4.39 23.96 -34.19
CA SER A 265 5.56 23.95 -35.07
C SER A 265 6.00 25.39 -35.36
N ALA A 266 7.23 25.70 -35.00
CA ALA A 266 7.83 26.96 -35.48
C ALA A 266 7.68 26.98 -37.01
N THR A 267 6.93 27.93 -37.49
CA THR A 267 6.87 28.23 -38.93
C THR A 267 8.27 28.59 -39.33
N LYS A 268 8.89 27.78 -40.20
CA LYS A 268 10.08 28.20 -40.93
C LYS A 268 9.71 29.27 -41.94
#